data_89fb1789c2253fabaa30248ee6023d7e
#
_entry.id   89fb1789c2253fabaa30248ee6023d7e
#
_cell.length_a   1.000
_cell.length_b   1.000
_cell.length_c   1.000
_cell.angle_alpha   90.00
_cell.angle_beta   90.00
_cell.angle_gamma   90.00
#
_symmetry.space_group_name_H-M   'P 1'
#
loop_
_entity.id
_entity.type
_entity.pdbx_description
1 polymer ?
#
loop_
_entity_poly.entity_id
_entity_poly.type
_entity_poly.pdbx_seq_one_letter_code
_entity_poly.pdbx_strand_id
1 'polypeptide(L)'
;LLAAIDASRHTTLARFLYALGIQHVGESTAKALAQWLGDLGLIRHLPWPLFRRIPDIGGEVARALGHFFDQPGNQAVIDRLLERGVRIGDSHAPDPRLGPTLDLASLLADLEIPKITPVRAAQLASAFNAQALVDAPLHNLVTAGLPTETAGALVGWLDAPGNAALLLRSADAQARVRGLLPAATAVATGPLEGMTVVLTG
;
A
#
# COMPACT_ATOMS: atom_id res chain seq x y z
N LEU A 1 -16.51 -26.24 -26.91
CA LEU A 1 -16.52 -24.77 -26.82
C LEU A 1 -17.00 -24.28 -25.44
N LEU A 2 -18.19 -24.71 -24.95
CA LEU A 2 -18.73 -24.29 -23.65
C LEU A 2 -17.80 -24.64 -22.47
N ALA A 3 -17.28 -25.87 -22.43
CA ALA A 3 -16.32 -26.28 -21.40
C ALA A 3 -15.02 -25.46 -21.41
N ALA A 4 -14.54 -25.01 -22.57
CA ALA A 4 -13.39 -24.16 -22.69
C ALA A 4 -13.67 -22.73 -22.19
N ILE A 5 -14.88 -22.23 -22.41
CA ILE A 5 -15.34 -20.95 -21.90
C ILE A 5 -15.45 -20.99 -20.37
N ASP A 6 -16.01 -22.06 -19.81
CA ASP A 6 -16.11 -22.23 -18.34
C ASP A 6 -14.73 -22.37 -17.69
N ALA A 7 -13.81 -23.10 -18.32
CA ALA A 7 -12.43 -23.20 -17.85
C ALA A 7 -11.71 -21.85 -17.86
N SER A 8 -12.00 -20.98 -18.84
CA SER A 8 -11.39 -19.64 -18.94
C SER A 8 -11.85 -18.65 -17.86
N ARG A 9 -12.93 -18.96 -17.13
CA ARG A 9 -13.40 -18.16 -16.00
C ARG A 9 -12.53 -18.32 -14.75
N HIS A 10 -11.75 -19.41 -14.66
CA HIS A 10 -10.81 -19.60 -13.56
C HIS A 10 -9.47 -18.96 -13.92
N THR A 11 -9.03 -18.06 -13.09
CA THR A 11 -7.80 -17.30 -13.34
C THR A 11 -7.00 -17.09 -12.04
N THR A 12 -5.76 -16.67 -12.18
CA THR A 12 -4.94 -16.19 -11.06
C THR A 12 -5.13 -14.69 -10.86
N LEU A 13 -4.87 -14.21 -9.64
CA LEU A 13 -4.94 -12.79 -9.32
C LEU A 13 -4.03 -11.96 -10.21
N ALA A 14 -2.79 -12.42 -10.45
CA ALA A 14 -1.84 -11.75 -11.33
C ALA A 14 -2.38 -11.61 -12.77
N ARG A 15 -2.95 -12.67 -13.33
CA ARG A 15 -3.53 -12.64 -14.69
C ARG A 15 -4.75 -11.73 -14.75
N PHE A 16 -5.60 -11.75 -13.72
CA PHE A 16 -6.76 -10.88 -13.64
C PHE A 16 -6.34 -9.40 -13.62
N LEU A 17 -5.40 -9.02 -12.75
CA LEU A 17 -4.89 -7.65 -12.64
C LEU A 17 -4.25 -7.17 -13.96
N TYR A 18 -3.45 -8.03 -14.60
CA TYR A 18 -2.86 -7.70 -15.90
C TYR A 18 -3.91 -7.48 -16.98
N ALA A 19 -4.96 -8.32 -17.01
CA ALA A 19 -6.05 -8.23 -17.98
C ALA A 19 -6.94 -6.98 -17.80
N LEU A 20 -6.91 -6.31 -16.65
CA LEU A 20 -7.61 -5.04 -16.45
C LEU A 20 -7.02 -3.87 -17.26
N GLY A 21 -5.81 -4.02 -17.82
CA GLY A 21 -5.19 -3.01 -18.66
C GLY A 21 -4.85 -1.71 -17.94
N ILE A 22 -4.50 -1.78 -16.66
CA ILE A 22 -4.14 -0.61 -15.87
C ILE A 22 -2.86 0.01 -16.42
N GLN A 23 -2.87 1.32 -16.62
CA GLN A 23 -1.72 2.04 -17.16
C GLN A 23 -0.46 1.80 -16.29
N HIS A 24 0.68 1.58 -16.94
CA HIS A 24 1.97 1.26 -16.30
C HIS A 24 2.02 -0.06 -15.52
N VAL A 25 0.97 -0.87 -15.55
CA VAL A 25 0.93 -2.18 -14.90
C VAL A 25 1.18 -3.28 -15.92
N GLY A 26 2.41 -3.74 -15.99
CA GLY A 26 2.80 -4.91 -16.77
C GLY A 26 2.62 -6.22 -16.02
N GLU A 27 3.01 -7.33 -16.67
CA GLU A 27 2.90 -8.67 -16.08
C GLU A 27 3.69 -8.80 -14.77
N SER A 28 4.90 -8.22 -14.69
CA SER A 28 5.75 -8.25 -13.48
C SER A 28 5.10 -7.50 -12.32
N THR A 29 4.55 -6.31 -12.58
CA THR A 29 3.83 -5.52 -11.56
C THR A 29 2.58 -6.24 -11.08
N ALA A 30 1.80 -6.84 -11.98
CA ALA A 30 0.62 -7.62 -11.62
C ALA A 30 0.98 -8.84 -10.76
N LYS A 31 2.09 -9.53 -11.06
CA LYS A 31 2.63 -10.62 -10.22
C LYS A 31 3.05 -10.12 -8.84
N ALA A 32 3.75 -9.00 -8.75
CA ALA A 32 4.15 -8.41 -7.49
C ALA A 32 2.94 -8.02 -6.62
N LEU A 33 1.93 -7.37 -7.21
CA LEU A 33 0.67 -7.05 -6.52
C LEU A 33 -0.01 -8.30 -5.96
N ALA A 34 -0.13 -9.35 -6.79
CA ALA A 34 -0.75 -10.60 -6.38
C ALA A 34 0.05 -11.28 -5.25
N GLN A 35 1.38 -11.33 -5.36
CA GLN A 35 2.24 -11.97 -4.36
C GLN A 35 2.22 -11.22 -3.02
N TRP A 36 2.27 -9.89 -3.05
CA TRP A 36 2.40 -9.08 -1.83
C TRP A 36 1.07 -8.81 -1.13
N LEU A 37 -0.01 -8.64 -1.88
CA LEU A 37 -1.32 -8.28 -1.32
C LEU A 37 -2.29 -9.47 -1.29
N GLY A 38 -2.18 -10.40 -2.23
CA GLY A 38 -2.85 -11.70 -2.22
C GLY A 38 -4.36 -11.71 -2.42
N ASP A 39 -5.02 -10.57 -2.37
CA ASP A 39 -6.49 -10.49 -2.43
C ASP A 39 -6.99 -9.31 -3.27
N LEU A 40 -7.90 -9.57 -4.20
CA LEU A 40 -8.48 -8.53 -5.06
C LEU A 40 -9.29 -7.49 -4.27
N GLY A 41 -10.05 -7.94 -3.26
CA GLY A 41 -10.84 -7.05 -2.41
C GLY A 41 -9.96 -6.07 -1.64
N LEU A 42 -8.80 -6.52 -1.19
CA LEU A 42 -7.80 -5.66 -0.57
C LEU A 42 -7.22 -4.67 -1.59
N ILE A 43 -6.75 -5.16 -2.75
CA ILE A 43 -6.09 -4.34 -3.79
C ILE A 43 -7.01 -3.21 -4.28
N ARG A 44 -8.27 -3.53 -4.58
CA ARG A 44 -9.21 -2.57 -5.19
C ARG A 44 -9.65 -1.43 -4.25
N HIS A 45 -9.36 -1.54 -2.96
CA HIS A 45 -9.70 -0.53 -1.95
C HIS A 45 -8.48 0.08 -1.27
N LEU A 46 -7.28 -0.25 -1.75
CA LEU A 46 -6.04 0.24 -1.18
C LEU A 46 -5.73 1.66 -1.71
N PRO A 47 -5.51 2.66 -0.83
CA PRO A 47 -5.07 3.98 -1.26
C PRO A 47 -3.68 3.92 -1.91
N TRP A 48 -3.47 4.77 -2.92
CA TRP A 48 -2.28 4.74 -3.75
C TRP A 48 -0.93 4.75 -2.98
N PRO A 49 -0.75 5.43 -1.85
CA PRO A 49 0.56 5.44 -1.18
C PRO A 49 1.00 4.05 -0.70
N LEU A 50 0.04 3.18 -0.40
CA LEU A 50 0.34 1.85 0.12
C LEU A 50 0.85 0.88 -0.96
N PHE A 51 0.58 1.14 -2.24
CA PHE A 51 1.20 0.36 -3.32
C PHE A 51 2.72 0.55 -3.38
N ARG A 52 3.25 1.67 -2.90
CA ARG A 52 4.69 1.92 -2.82
C ARG A 52 5.45 1.02 -1.85
N ARG A 53 4.73 0.28 -0.99
CA ARG A 53 5.31 -0.75 -0.10
C ARG A 53 5.75 -2.00 -0.85
N ILE A 54 5.25 -2.17 -2.06
CA ILE A 54 5.58 -3.32 -2.90
C ILE A 54 6.85 -2.99 -3.68
N PRO A 55 7.88 -3.87 -3.65
CA PRO A 55 9.09 -3.66 -4.42
C PRO A 55 8.80 -3.36 -5.89
N ASP A 56 9.61 -2.49 -6.48
CA ASP A 56 9.54 -2.07 -7.88
C ASP A 56 8.26 -1.29 -8.27
N ILE A 57 7.39 -0.93 -7.31
CA ILE A 57 6.27 -0.03 -7.54
C ILE A 57 6.64 1.39 -7.10
N GLY A 58 7.01 2.22 -8.08
CA GLY A 58 7.27 3.65 -7.88
C GLY A 58 6.00 4.48 -7.75
N GLY A 59 6.18 5.78 -7.44
CA GLY A 59 5.04 6.71 -7.24
C GLY A 59 4.13 6.83 -8.44
N GLU A 60 4.64 6.79 -9.66
CA GLU A 60 3.85 6.87 -10.90
C GLU A 60 2.90 5.66 -11.04
N VAL A 61 3.42 4.45 -10.89
CA VAL A 61 2.64 3.21 -10.96
C VAL A 61 1.63 3.15 -9.81
N ALA A 62 2.05 3.52 -8.60
CA ALA A 62 1.17 3.57 -7.44
C ALA A 62 -0.03 4.51 -7.66
N ARG A 63 0.22 5.73 -8.19
CA ARG A 63 -0.87 6.67 -8.52
C ARG A 63 -1.76 6.17 -9.64
N ALA A 64 -1.21 5.52 -10.68
CA ALA A 64 -2.00 4.92 -11.76
C ALA A 64 -2.93 3.83 -11.22
N LEU A 65 -2.45 2.98 -10.30
CA LEU A 65 -3.26 1.98 -9.59
C LEU A 65 -4.39 2.65 -8.79
N GLY A 66 -4.05 3.62 -7.95
CA GLY A 66 -5.05 4.35 -7.15
C GLY A 66 -6.09 5.03 -8.04
N HIS A 67 -5.65 5.76 -9.08
CA HIS A 67 -6.55 6.41 -10.03
C HIS A 67 -7.50 5.40 -10.69
N PHE A 68 -6.98 4.24 -11.12
CA PHE A 68 -7.81 3.20 -11.74
C PHE A 68 -8.88 2.68 -10.78
N PHE A 69 -8.49 2.32 -9.55
CA PHE A 69 -9.42 1.75 -8.58
C PHE A 69 -10.35 2.79 -7.93
N ASP A 70 -9.98 4.06 -7.89
CA ASP A 70 -10.86 5.14 -7.43
C ASP A 70 -11.99 5.48 -8.45
N GLN A 71 -11.91 4.98 -9.70
CA GLN A 71 -12.95 5.21 -10.71
C GLN A 71 -14.16 4.27 -10.51
N PRO A 72 -15.37 4.78 -10.25
CA PRO A 72 -16.57 3.95 -10.07
C PRO A 72 -16.87 3.06 -11.28
N GLY A 73 -16.58 3.53 -12.48
CA GLY A 73 -16.76 2.76 -13.71
C GLY A 73 -15.89 1.50 -13.77
N ASN A 74 -14.62 1.59 -13.32
CA ASN A 74 -13.71 0.45 -13.26
C ASN A 74 -14.13 -0.54 -12.18
N GLN A 75 -14.58 -0.05 -11.03
CA GLN A 75 -15.13 -0.89 -9.97
C GLN A 75 -16.34 -1.67 -10.48
N ALA A 76 -17.28 -1.01 -11.19
CA ALA A 76 -18.44 -1.66 -11.77
C ALA A 76 -18.07 -2.71 -12.85
N VAL A 77 -16.99 -2.52 -13.60
CA VAL A 77 -16.48 -3.53 -14.55
C VAL A 77 -15.98 -4.76 -13.80
N ILE A 78 -15.20 -4.56 -12.74
CA ILE A 78 -14.70 -5.66 -11.91
C ILE A 78 -15.86 -6.45 -11.31
N ASP A 79 -16.86 -5.77 -10.74
CA ASP A 79 -18.04 -6.42 -10.16
C ASP A 79 -18.77 -7.27 -11.19
N ARG A 80 -19.02 -6.73 -12.39
CA ARG A 80 -19.66 -7.48 -13.48
C ARG A 80 -18.89 -8.71 -13.94
N LEU A 81 -17.55 -8.64 -13.95
CA LEU A 81 -16.71 -9.80 -14.28
C LEU A 81 -16.89 -10.91 -13.25
N LEU A 82 -16.87 -10.56 -11.95
CA LEU A 82 -17.06 -11.52 -10.86
C LEU A 82 -18.49 -12.10 -10.87
N GLU A 83 -19.51 -11.28 -11.09
CA GLU A 83 -20.91 -11.69 -11.21
C GLU A 83 -21.12 -12.65 -12.39
N ARG A 84 -20.42 -12.44 -13.51
CA ARG A 84 -20.45 -13.32 -14.68
C ARG A 84 -19.64 -14.62 -14.51
N GLY A 85 -19.12 -14.86 -13.31
CA GLY A 85 -18.52 -16.13 -12.94
C GLY A 85 -17.00 -16.19 -13.07
N VAL A 86 -16.30 -15.07 -13.27
CA VAL A 86 -14.84 -15.06 -13.15
C VAL A 86 -14.46 -15.38 -11.70
N ARG A 87 -13.56 -16.34 -11.51
CA ARG A 87 -13.08 -16.82 -10.21
C ARG A 87 -11.57 -16.72 -10.14
N ILE A 88 -11.09 -16.08 -9.09
CA ILE A 88 -9.66 -16.00 -8.74
C ILE A 88 -9.39 -17.10 -7.74
N GLY A 89 -8.53 -18.06 -8.12
CA GLY A 89 -8.32 -19.30 -7.37
C GLY A 89 -7.14 -19.30 -6.41
N ASP A 90 -6.31 -18.23 -6.42
CA ASP A 90 -5.04 -18.15 -5.69
C ASP A 90 -5.00 -17.00 -4.66
N SER A 91 -6.16 -16.58 -4.15
CA SER A 91 -6.22 -15.56 -3.11
C SER A 91 -5.58 -16.05 -1.80
N HIS A 92 -4.83 -15.19 -1.16
CA HIS A 92 -4.14 -15.46 0.11
C HIS A 92 -4.02 -14.19 0.98
N ALA A 93 -3.58 -14.34 2.22
CA ALA A 93 -3.30 -13.21 3.10
C ALA A 93 -2.12 -12.37 2.59
N PRO A 94 -2.03 -11.08 2.94
CA PRO A 94 -0.90 -10.24 2.58
C PRO A 94 0.42 -10.79 3.10
N ASP A 95 1.51 -10.49 2.38
CA ASP A 95 2.85 -10.94 2.76
C ASP A 95 3.29 -10.31 4.10
N PRO A 96 3.77 -11.13 5.07
CA PRO A 96 4.22 -10.63 6.38
C PRO A 96 5.31 -9.55 6.30
N ARG A 97 6.11 -9.54 5.24
CA ARG A 97 7.15 -8.52 5.01
C ARG A 97 6.60 -7.10 4.88
N LEU A 98 5.30 -6.94 4.64
CA LEU A 98 4.64 -5.62 4.69
C LEU A 98 4.61 -5.05 6.12
N GLY A 99 4.50 -5.90 7.14
CA GLY A 99 4.29 -5.48 8.53
C GLY A 99 5.20 -4.35 9.02
N PRO A 100 6.53 -4.48 8.90
CA PRO A 100 7.47 -3.42 9.32
C PRO A 100 7.32 -2.09 8.57
N THR A 101 6.68 -2.08 7.40
CA THR A 101 6.52 -0.88 6.57
C THR A 101 5.18 -0.16 6.79
N LEU A 102 4.26 -0.78 7.54
CA LEU A 102 2.91 -0.26 7.77
C LEU A 102 2.89 0.68 9.00
N ASP A 103 3.67 1.74 8.97
CA ASP A 103 3.74 2.76 10.02
C ASP A 103 3.50 4.16 9.45
N LEU A 104 3.23 5.13 10.34
CA LEU A 104 2.94 6.50 9.94
C LEU A 104 4.16 7.20 9.33
N ALA A 105 5.38 6.93 9.82
CA ALA A 105 6.58 7.56 9.29
C ALA A 105 6.80 7.19 7.84
N SER A 106 6.69 5.91 7.54
CA SER A 106 6.76 5.39 6.18
C SER A 106 5.64 5.96 5.29
N LEU A 107 4.41 6.08 5.82
CA LEU A 107 3.30 6.67 5.07
C LEU A 107 3.57 8.14 4.71
N LEU A 108 4.04 8.94 5.66
CA LEU A 108 4.36 10.35 5.42
C LEU A 108 5.50 10.52 4.40
N ALA A 109 6.47 9.61 4.40
CA ALA A 109 7.55 9.61 3.42
C ALA A 109 7.05 9.30 1.99
N ASP A 110 6.04 8.43 1.86
CA ASP A 110 5.50 8.03 0.56
C ASP A 110 4.49 9.02 -0.02
N LEU A 111 3.87 9.84 0.80
CA LEU A 111 2.92 10.86 0.36
C LEU A 111 3.57 12.01 -0.43
N GLU A 112 4.91 12.03 -0.50
CA GLU A 112 5.67 13.06 -1.22
C GLU A 112 5.32 14.50 -0.78
N ILE A 113 5.08 14.65 0.52
CA ILE A 113 4.77 15.96 1.11
C ILE A 113 6.01 16.87 0.98
N PRO A 114 5.87 18.09 0.45
CA PRO A 114 7.00 19.00 0.28
C PRO A 114 7.79 19.18 1.58
N LYS A 115 9.12 19.09 1.52
CA LYS A 115 10.06 19.28 2.64
C LYS A 115 9.96 18.21 3.75
N ILE A 116 9.09 17.22 3.65
CA ILE A 116 9.04 16.08 4.57
C ILE A 116 10.01 15.00 4.07
N THR A 117 11.16 14.94 4.70
CA THR A 117 12.15 13.86 4.50
C THR A 117 11.81 12.66 5.38
N PRO A 118 12.38 11.47 5.15
CA PRO A 118 12.17 10.30 6.03
C PRO A 118 12.47 10.59 7.50
N VAL A 119 13.49 11.40 7.79
CA VAL A 119 13.84 11.80 9.16
C VAL A 119 12.73 12.65 9.79
N ARG A 120 12.19 13.61 9.05
CA ARG A 120 11.06 14.44 9.51
C ARG A 120 9.76 13.66 9.63
N ALA A 121 9.52 12.71 8.73
CA ALA A 121 8.40 11.80 8.81
C ALA A 121 8.46 10.94 10.10
N ALA A 122 9.63 10.39 10.43
CA ALA A 122 9.83 9.66 11.68
C ALA A 122 9.64 10.55 12.92
N GLN A 123 10.13 11.79 12.90
CA GLN A 123 9.93 12.78 13.95
C GLN A 123 8.44 13.08 14.17
N LEU A 124 7.68 13.33 13.10
CA LEU A 124 6.24 13.56 13.17
C LEU A 124 5.50 12.33 13.71
N ALA A 125 5.83 11.15 13.23
CA ALA A 125 5.19 9.90 13.64
C ALA A 125 5.47 9.54 15.12
N SER A 126 6.56 10.05 15.71
CA SER A 126 6.83 9.90 17.14
C SER A 126 5.99 10.82 18.02
N ALA A 127 5.55 11.97 17.49
CA ALA A 127 4.81 12.99 18.22
C ALA A 127 3.30 12.97 17.97
N PHE A 128 2.87 12.47 16.81
CA PHE A 128 1.48 12.52 16.37
C PHE A 128 1.02 11.15 15.82
N ASN A 129 -0.26 10.84 16.00
CA ASN A 129 -0.96 9.91 15.12
C ASN A 129 -1.53 10.66 13.89
N ALA A 130 -2.09 9.93 12.92
CA ALA A 130 -2.56 10.54 11.68
C ALA A 130 -3.65 11.60 11.91
N GLN A 131 -4.62 11.36 12.80
CA GLN A 131 -5.68 12.31 13.10
C GLN A 131 -5.12 13.54 13.81
N ALA A 132 -4.30 13.35 14.85
CA ALA A 132 -3.68 14.44 15.56
C ALA A 132 -2.79 15.31 14.64
N LEU A 133 -2.17 14.71 13.63
CA LEU A 133 -1.37 15.43 12.63
C LEU A 133 -2.24 16.30 11.72
N VAL A 134 -3.39 15.79 11.29
CA VAL A 134 -4.35 16.55 10.46
C VAL A 134 -4.91 17.74 11.24
N ASP A 135 -5.18 17.56 12.52
CA ASP A 135 -5.77 18.58 13.39
C ASP A 135 -4.73 19.54 14.02
N ALA A 136 -3.43 19.27 13.79
CA ALA A 136 -2.36 20.02 14.43
C ALA A 136 -2.23 21.45 13.88
N PRO A 137 -2.37 22.49 14.68
CA PRO A 137 -2.03 23.82 14.28
C PRO A 137 -0.51 23.98 14.09
N LEU A 138 -0.12 24.94 13.23
CA LEU A 138 1.28 25.17 12.84
C LEU A 138 2.24 25.23 14.04
N HIS A 139 1.85 25.89 15.13
CA HIS A 139 2.71 26.04 16.31
C HIS A 139 3.03 24.72 16.99
N ASN A 140 2.10 23.75 16.98
CA ASN A 140 2.32 22.41 17.55
C ASN A 140 3.38 21.64 16.75
N LEU A 141 3.37 21.78 15.41
CA LEU A 141 4.35 21.17 14.54
C LEU A 141 5.75 21.76 14.76
N VAL A 142 5.84 23.10 14.98
CA VAL A 142 7.09 23.77 15.30
C VAL A 142 7.59 23.35 16.69
N THR A 143 6.71 23.24 17.68
CA THR A 143 7.04 22.76 19.04
C THR A 143 7.54 21.31 19.01
N ALA A 144 7.02 20.48 18.10
CA ALA A 144 7.51 19.11 17.84
C ALA A 144 8.86 19.07 17.13
N GLY A 145 9.47 20.25 16.85
CA GLY A 145 10.82 20.39 16.31
C GLY A 145 10.92 20.55 14.79
N LEU A 146 9.81 20.78 14.08
CA LEU A 146 9.86 21.09 12.65
C LEU A 146 10.29 22.56 12.44
N PRO A 147 11.16 22.85 11.48
CA PRO A 147 11.37 24.21 11.03
C PRO A 147 10.05 24.85 10.57
N THR A 148 9.84 26.14 10.87
CA THR A 148 8.58 26.85 10.56
C THR A 148 8.18 26.73 9.09
N GLU A 149 9.16 26.81 8.18
CA GLU A 149 8.94 26.65 6.74
C GLU A 149 8.44 25.23 6.38
N THR A 150 8.96 24.21 7.05
CA THR A 150 8.52 22.80 6.85
C THR A 150 7.13 22.57 7.42
N ALA A 151 6.87 23.11 8.61
CA ALA A 151 5.55 23.06 9.22
C ALA A 151 4.50 23.77 8.35
N GLY A 152 4.84 24.95 7.79
CA GLY A 152 3.98 25.65 6.84
C GLY A 152 3.73 24.87 5.55
N ALA A 153 4.73 24.17 5.01
CA ALA A 153 4.58 23.32 3.82
C ALA A 153 3.65 22.12 4.10
N LEU A 154 3.76 21.51 5.30
CA LEU A 154 2.87 20.41 5.71
C LEU A 154 1.43 20.90 5.88
N VAL A 155 1.21 22.01 6.57
CA VAL A 155 -0.14 22.60 6.72
C VAL A 155 -0.73 22.93 5.35
N GLY A 156 0.01 23.59 4.47
CA GLY A 156 -0.45 23.90 3.12
C GLY A 156 -0.76 22.66 2.28
N TRP A 157 -0.02 21.56 2.50
CA TRP A 157 -0.33 20.28 1.86
C TRP A 157 -1.62 19.66 2.44
N LEU A 158 -1.81 19.69 3.76
CA LEU A 158 -3.01 19.16 4.41
C LEU A 158 -4.27 19.95 4.03
N ASP A 159 -4.15 21.27 3.85
CA ASP A 159 -5.25 22.15 3.43
C ASP A 159 -5.65 21.95 1.96
N ALA A 160 -4.78 21.36 1.14
CA ALA A 160 -5.10 21.07 -0.25
C ALA A 160 -6.22 20.00 -0.33
N PRO A 161 -7.19 20.18 -1.27
CA PRO A 161 -8.36 19.31 -1.36
C PRO A 161 -7.99 17.83 -1.46
N GLY A 162 -8.53 17.02 -0.55
CA GLY A 162 -8.38 15.56 -0.54
C GLY A 162 -7.14 15.03 0.17
N ASN A 163 -6.13 15.84 0.47
CA ASN A 163 -4.86 15.35 1.05
C ASN A 163 -5.03 14.87 2.50
N ALA A 164 -5.72 15.62 3.34
CA ALA A 164 -6.03 15.18 4.71
C ALA A 164 -6.84 13.87 4.70
N ALA A 165 -7.86 13.79 3.84
CA ALA A 165 -8.64 12.56 3.66
C ALA A 165 -7.80 11.39 3.14
N LEU A 166 -6.84 11.65 2.22
CA LEU A 166 -5.92 10.62 1.72
C LEU A 166 -5.03 10.10 2.84
N LEU A 167 -4.46 10.97 3.68
CA LEU A 167 -3.64 10.58 4.83
C LEU A 167 -4.44 9.68 5.79
N LEU A 168 -5.65 10.10 6.18
CA LEU A 168 -6.49 9.35 7.10
C LEU A 168 -6.92 8.00 6.52
N ARG A 169 -7.41 7.97 5.27
CA ARG A 169 -7.77 6.72 4.59
C ARG A 169 -6.57 5.76 4.48
N SER A 170 -5.38 6.31 4.25
CA SER A 170 -4.18 5.48 4.14
C SER A 170 -3.75 4.92 5.49
N ALA A 171 -3.85 5.68 6.56
CA ALA A 171 -3.60 5.21 7.92
C ALA A 171 -4.59 4.10 8.34
N ASP A 172 -5.88 4.26 8.04
CA ASP A 172 -6.90 3.24 8.27
C ASP A 172 -6.64 1.97 7.44
N ALA A 173 -6.24 2.15 6.17
CA ALA A 173 -5.90 1.02 5.32
C ALA A 173 -4.67 0.27 5.82
N GLN A 174 -3.63 0.96 6.33
CA GLN A 174 -2.50 0.31 6.98
C GLN A 174 -2.93 -0.55 8.18
N ALA A 175 -3.83 -0.02 9.02
CA ALA A 175 -4.36 -0.77 10.18
C ALA A 175 -5.11 -2.04 9.72
N ARG A 176 -5.92 -1.93 8.66
CA ARG A 176 -6.62 -3.09 8.07
C ARG A 176 -5.65 -4.13 7.51
N VAL A 177 -4.65 -3.70 6.70
CA VAL A 177 -3.64 -4.62 6.16
C VAL A 177 -2.90 -5.32 7.28
N ARG A 178 -2.49 -4.58 8.33
CA ARG A 178 -1.83 -5.16 9.51
C ARG A 178 -2.68 -6.22 10.19
N GLY A 179 -4.00 -6.00 10.29
CA GLY A 179 -4.94 -6.98 10.86
C GLY A 179 -5.13 -8.24 10.01
N LEU A 180 -4.79 -8.18 8.71
CA LEU A 180 -4.86 -9.32 7.78
C LEU A 180 -3.53 -10.08 7.67
N LEU A 181 -2.42 -9.53 8.21
CA LEU A 181 -1.15 -10.23 8.20
C LEU A 181 -1.25 -11.53 9.00
N PRO A 182 -0.68 -12.64 8.50
CA PRO A 182 -0.59 -13.85 9.29
C PRO A 182 0.14 -13.54 10.61
N ALA A 183 -0.34 -14.14 11.71
CA ALA A 183 0.38 -14.04 12.98
C ALA A 183 1.84 -14.44 12.72
N ALA A 184 2.78 -13.63 13.23
CA ALA A 184 4.19 -13.96 13.11
C ALA A 184 4.39 -15.36 13.66
N THR A 185 4.50 -16.35 12.79
CA THR A 185 5.03 -17.65 13.19
C THR A 185 6.40 -17.33 13.75
N ALA A 186 6.57 -17.56 15.05
CA ALA A 186 7.89 -17.48 15.67
C ALA A 186 8.82 -18.27 14.74
N VAL A 187 9.73 -17.54 14.08
CA VAL A 187 10.76 -18.20 13.27
C VAL A 187 11.40 -19.15 14.26
N ALA A 188 11.25 -20.45 14.03
CA ALA A 188 11.91 -21.44 14.85
C ALA A 188 13.39 -21.10 14.76
N THR A 189 13.95 -20.63 15.87
CA THR A 189 15.35 -20.28 15.99
C THR A 189 16.13 -21.52 15.60
N GLY A 190 16.70 -21.52 14.40
CA GLY A 190 17.47 -22.64 13.90
C GLY A 190 18.81 -22.71 14.65
N PRO A 191 19.48 -23.87 14.70
CA PRO A 191 20.74 -24.04 15.42
C PRO A 191 21.90 -23.18 14.90
N LEU A 192 21.67 -22.33 13.90
CA LEU A 192 22.68 -21.42 13.30
C LEU A 192 22.40 -19.94 13.60
N GLU A 193 21.47 -19.60 14.52
CA GLU A 193 21.21 -18.22 14.90
C GLU A 193 22.45 -17.60 15.55
N GLY A 194 22.89 -16.46 15.02
CA GLY A 194 24.10 -15.76 15.50
C GLY A 194 25.41 -16.23 14.89
N MET A 195 25.43 -17.19 13.98
CA MET A 195 26.64 -17.64 13.28
C MET A 195 26.83 -16.92 11.95
N THR A 196 28.00 -16.33 11.76
CA THR A 196 28.43 -15.82 10.44
C THR A 196 29.07 -16.95 9.68
N VAL A 197 28.47 -17.44 8.61
CA VAL A 197 29.06 -18.45 7.72
C VAL A 197 29.90 -17.76 6.66
N VAL A 198 31.22 -17.96 6.70
CA VAL A 198 32.14 -17.52 5.65
C VAL A 198 32.37 -18.69 4.69
N LEU A 199 31.91 -18.53 3.44
CA LEU A 199 32.23 -19.47 2.37
C LEU A 199 33.59 -19.10 1.79
N THR A 200 34.62 -19.89 2.11
CA THR A 200 35.93 -19.86 1.43
C THR A 200 35.86 -20.80 0.24
N GLY A 201 35.86 -20.24 -0.97
CA GLY A 201 36.03 -20.98 -2.22
C GLY A 201 37.47 -21.16 -2.58
#